data_3e07286d5431bd335e4c6b91c63135c0
#
_entry.id   3e07286d5431bd335e4c6b91c63135c0
#
_cell.length_a   1.000
_cell.length_b   1.000
_cell.length_c   1.000
_cell.angle_alpha   90.00
_cell.angle_beta   90.00
_cell.angle_gamma   90.00
#
_symmetry.space_group_name_H-M   'P 1'
#
loop_
_entity.id
_entity.type
_entity.pdbx_description
1 polymer ?
#
loop_
_entity_poly.entity_id
_entity_poly.type
_entity_poly.pdbx_seq_one_letter_code
_entity_poly.pdbx_strand_id
1 'polypeptide(L)'
;MKSFLSTLLLFSLFLTCTFAQKQQPSGMDWPQWRGPNRDGFVPKDSPWPSTIDGKSLTQSWQAKLGKGYPGPVLSEELVFTIESVEGNEVVHALNRKTGEIAWKFQWEGQMKVPFFAAKNGSWVRSTPAYDGENLYVCGMRDVLHSLNAKTGDVNWKVDFVERYKTPLPAFGMVCSPLIDGKYLYIQAGSGFVKLNKKTGKSIWRSLVDKGGMFGSAFSSPVMEEINGKKQLIVQTRTDLTGVDPESGQKLWSQPIKAFRGMNILTPSVLNNQIFTSSYGGKSLLFDIPKAGKKQSIEQNWENKQEGYMSGPIILDGYCYIHLRKQRITCLDMKTG
;
A
#
# COMPACT_ATOMS: atom_id res chain seq x y z
N MET A 1 -71.00 3.86 40.95
CA MET A 1 -70.30 4.18 39.68
C MET A 1 -68.82 4.36 39.98
N LYS A 2 -67.99 3.34 39.78
CA LYS A 2 -66.54 3.37 40.03
C LYS A 2 -65.84 3.42 38.66
N SER A 3 -65.10 4.50 38.45
CA SER A 3 -64.30 4.74 37.26
C SER A 3 -62.96 3.99 37.39
N PHE A 4 -62.65 3.09 36.44
CA PHE A 4 -61.35 2.44 36.30
C PHE A 4 -60.46 3.28 35.36
N LEU A 5 -59.39 3.88 35.89
CA LEU A 5 -58.31 4.48 35.11
C LEU A 5 -57.29 3.37 34.76
N SER A 6 -57.20 3.06 33.49
CA SER A 6 -56.18 2.11 32.97
C SER A 6 -54.96 2.89 32.55
N THR A 7 -53.83 2.72 33.32
CA THR A 7 -52.54 3.35 33.02
C THR A 7 -51.79 2.45 32.01
N LEU A 8 -51.63 2.90 30.77
CA LEU A 8 -50.80 2.24 29.75
C LEU A 8 -49.36 2.62 29.97
N LEU A 9 -48.53 1.69 30.44
CA LEU A 9 -47.05 1.84 30.48
C LEU A 9 -46.50 1.55 29.11
N LEU A 10 -46.02 2.59 28.38
CA LEU A 10 -45.21 2.45 27.19
C LEU A 10 -43.75 2.13 27.57
N PHE A 11 -43.34 0.89 27.37
CA PHE A 11 -41.94 0.48 27.40
C PHE A 11 -41.29 0.89 26.05
N SER A 12 -40.53 1.98 26.05
CA SER A 12 -39.68 2.34 24.93
C SER A 12 -38.38 1.50 25.00
N LEU A 13 -38.29 0.48 24.15
CA LEU A 13 -37.03 -0.24 23.89
C LEU A 13 -36.06 0.71 23.18
N PHE A 14 -35.12 1.28 23.90
CA PHE A 14 -33.95 1.90 23.29
C PHE A 14 -33.03 0.78 22.76
N LEU A 15 -33.09 0.50 21.45
CA LEU A 15 -32.08 -0.28 20.75
C LEU A 15 -30.79 0.56 20.71
N THR A 16 -29.89 0.37 21.66
CA THR A 16 -28.52 0.91 21.56
C THR A 16 -27.80 0.14 20.47
N CYS A 17 -27.78 0.70 19.25
CA CYS A 17 -26.80 0.28 18.24
C CYS A 17 -25.41 0.62 18.74
N THR A 18 -24.75 -0.32 19.37
CA THR A 18 -23.30 -0.25 19.60
C THR A 18 -22.62 -0.33 18.23
N PHE A 19 -22.33 0.82 17.64
CA PHE A 19 -21.35 0.88 16.57
C PHE A 19 -20.04 0.35 17.14
N ALA A 20 -19.58 -0.79 16.64
CA ALA A 20 -18.25 -1.28 16.93
C ALA A 20 -17.29 -0.17 16.48
N GLN A 21 -16.76 0.56 17.44
CA GLN A 21 -15.75 1.59 17.24
C GLN A 21 -14.56 0.88 16.60
N LYS A 22 -14.24 1.21 15.34
CA LYS A 22 -13.01 0.77 14.70
C LYS A 22 -11.89 1.10 15.68
N GLN A 23 -11.21 0.08 16.16
CA GLN A 23 -9.97 0.27 16.89
C GLN A 23 -9.02 1.00 15.95
N GLN A 24 -8.85 2.30 16.15
CA GLN A 24 -7.79 3.03 15.46
C GLN A 24 -6.48 2.38 15.90
N PRO A 25 -5.53 2.14 14.97
CA PRO A 25 -4.22 1.67 15.35
C PRO A 25 -3.69 2.53 16.49
N SER A 26 -3.16 1.89 17.54
CA SER A 26 -2.48 2.65 18.59
C SER A 26 -1.43 3.54 17.94
N GLY A 27 -1.17 4.73 18.43
CA GLY A 27 -0.24 5.70 17.83
C GLY A 27 1.19 5.17 17.62
N MET A 28 1.42 3.90 17.91
CA MET A 28 2.68 3.17 17.76
C MET A 28 2.67 2.11 16.65
N ASP A 29 1.55 1.92 15.95
CA ASP A 29 1.45 0.92 14.88
C ASP A 29 1.90 1.49 13.54
N TRP A 30 2.61 0.64 12.76
CA TRP A 30 2.99 0.91 11.38
C TRP A 30 2.43 -0.20 10.47
N PRO A 31 1.09 -0.19 10.22
CA PRO A 31 0.36 -1.38 9.77
C PRO A 31 0.54 -1.72 8.29
N GLN A 32 1.15 -0.86 7.50
CA GLN A 32 1.32 -1.06 6.06
C GLN A 32 2.50 -0.24 5.51
N TRP A 33 2.78 -0.44 4.23
CA TRP A 33 3.79 0.33 3.50
C TRP A 33 3.59 1.83 3.69
N ARG A 34 4.62 2.53 4.18
CA ARG A 34 4.65 3.95 4.52
C ARG A 34 3.67 4.38 5.62
N GLY A 35 3.31 3.47 6.51
CA GLY A 35 2.53 3.79 7.70
C GLY A 35 1.02 3.85 7.51
N PRO A 36 0.27 4.32 8.52
CA PRO A 36 -1.18 4.27 8.53
C PRO A 36 -1.84 4.94 7.32
N ASN A 37 -1.31 6.09 6.92
CA ASN A 37 -1.84 6.91 5.82
C ASN A 37 -1.09 6.70 4.49
N ARG A 38 -0.09 5.82 4.43
CA ARG A 38 0.79 5.59 3.27
C ARG A 38 1.56 6.83 2.80
N ASP A 39 1.74 7.80 3.66
CA ASP A 39 2.41 9.09 3.41
C ASP A 39 3.85 9.14 3.93
N GLY A 40 4.24 8.19 4.78
CA GLY A 40 5.57 8.10 5.39
C GLY A 40 5.72 8.92 6.67
N PHE A 41 4.63 9.47 7.20
CA PHE A 41 4.64 10.19 8.46
C PHE A 41 4.21 9.30 9.61
N VAL A 42 4.86 9.48 10.76
CA VAL A 42 4.38 8.92 12.01
C VAL A 42 3.16 9.72 12.49
N PRO A 43 2.20 9.10 13.20
CA PRO A 43 1.08 9.83 13.79
C PRO A 43 1.56 10.98 14.67
N LYS A 44 0.85 12.11 14.64
CA LYS A 44 1.24 13.34 15.37
C LYS A 44 1.46 13.14 16.86
N ASP A 45 0.68 12.24 17.46
CA ASP A 45 0.75 11.94 18.89
C ASP A 45 1.80 10.87 19.24
N SER A 46 2.61 10.45 18.26
CA SER A 46 3.70 9.49 18.52
C SER A 46 4.77 10.14 19.40
N PRO A 47 5.29 9.45 20.40
CA PRO A 47 6.41 9.94 21.20
C PRO A 47 7.68 9.99 20.34
N TRP A 48 7.98 11.16 19.82
CA TRP A 48 9.17 11.39 19.00
C TRP A 48 10.13 12.32 19.72
N PRO A 49 11.43 12.01 19.78
CA PRO A 49 12.39 12.90 20.42
C PRO A 49 12.51 14.22 19.64
N SER A 50 12.67 15.33 20.35
CA SER A 50 12.85 16.66 19.74
C SER A 50 14.14 16.77 18.93
N THR A 51 15.14 15.95 19.26
CA THR A 51 16.41 15.84 18.56
C THR A 51 16.78 14.37 18.36
N ILE A 52 17.34 14.05 17.20
CA ILE A 52 17.88 12.74 16.90
C ILE A 52 19.42 12.85 16.90
N ASP A 53 20.03 12.43 17.98
CA ASP A 53 21.48 12.35 18.12
C ASP A 53 21.89 10.97 18.67
N GLY A 54 23.17 10.70 18.77
CA GLY A 54 23.68 9.43 19.27
C GLY A 54 23.36 9.14 20.75
N LYS A 55 22.73 10.09 21.47
CA LYS A 55 22.31 9.94 22.88
C LYS A 55 20.80 9.70 23.00
N SER A 56 20.02 10.24 22.06
CA SER A 56 18.56 10.13 22.06
C SER A 56 18.06 8.80 21.48
N LEU A 57 18.89 8.08 20.72
CA LEU A 57 18.56 6.79 20.12
C LEU A 57 19.48 5.69 20.66
N THR A 58 18.87 4.62 21.17
CA THR A 58 19.60 3.40 21.58
C THR A 58 19.05 2.20 20.81
N GLN A 59 19.97 1.32 20.37
CA GLN A 59 19.57 0.07 19.73
C GLN A 59 19.02 -0.88 20.78
N SER A 60 17.74 -1.25 20.68
CA SER A 60 17.13 -2.23 21.58
C SER A 60 17.51 -3.66 21.23
N TRP A 61 17.47 -3.99 19.94
CA TRP A 61 17.85 -5.32 19.44
C TRP A 61 18.17 -5.24 17.93
N GLN A 62 18.66 -6.35 17.39
CA GLN A 62 18.94 -6.52 15.97
C GLN A 62 18.63 -7.96 15.56
N ALA A 63 17.89 -8.13 14.45
CA ALA A 63 17.65 -9.43 13.83
C ALA A 63 18.42 -9.54 12.51
N LYS A 64 19.04 -10.72 12.28
CA LYS A 64 19.69 -11.03 11.00
C LYS A 64 18.62 -11.54 10.04
N LEU A 65 18.48 -10.88 8.91
CA LEU A 65 17.57 -11.27 7.82
C LEU A 65 18.36 -11.58 6.55
N GLY A 66 17.75 -12.35 5.65
CA GLY A 66 18.24 -12.59 4.31
C GLY A 66 17.95 -11.43 3.36
N LYS A 67 17.74 -11.73 2.09
CA LYS A 67 17.59 -10.73 1.03
C LYS A 67 16.11 -10.37 0.82
N GLY A 68 15.82 -9.07 0.69
CA GLY A 68 14.47 -8.55 0.44
C GLY A 68 14.46 -7.02 0.40
N TYR A 69 13.37 -6.48 -0.09
CA TYR A 69 13.12 -5.03 -0.14
C TYR A 69 11.98 -4.56 0.77
N PRO A 70 11.11 -5.44 1.30
CA PRO A 70 9.98 -5.00 2.11
C PRO A 70 10.44 -4.24 3.35
N GLY A 71 9.76 -3.14 3.66
CA GLY A 71 9.84 -2.51 4.96
C GLY A 71 9.13 -3.35 6.02
N PRO A 72 9.51 -3.23 7.30
CA PRO A 72 8.80 -3.87 8.39
C PRO A 72 7.41 -3.25 8.58
N VAL A 73 6.49 -4.08 9.06
CA VAL A 73 5.15 -3.68 9.51
C VAL A 73 5.06 -3.94 11.01
N LEU A 74 4.46 -3.04 11.73
CA LEU A 74 4.44 -3.05 13.19
C LEU A 74 3.02 -3.15 13.72
N SER A 75 2.82 -4.05 14.68
CA SER A 75 1.72 -4.02 15.64
C SER A 75 2.23 -3.59 17.01
N GLU A 76 1.36 -3.56 18.00
CA GLU A 76 1.75 -3.27 19.38
C GLU A 76 2.81 -4.27 19.91
N GLU A 77 2.67 -5.55 19.58
CA GLU A 77 3.50 -6.63 20.12
C GLU A 77 4.53 -7.20 19.16
N LEU A 78 4.27 -7.13 17.83
CA LEU A 78 5.03 -7.84 16.81
C LEU A 78 5.57 -6.92 15.73
N VAL A 79 6.71 -7.30 15.19
CA VAL A 79 7.31 -6.77 13.97
C VAL A 79 7.21 -7.84 12.89
N PHE A 80 6.54 -7.52 11.78
CA PHE A 80 6.42 -8.43 10.64
C PHE A 80 7.36 -8.01 9.53
N THR A 81 8.10 -8.95 8.99
CA THR A 81 8.96 -8.74 7.82
C THR A 81 9.00 -10.00 6.97
N ILE A 82 9.51 -9.87 5.74
CA ILE A 82 9.63 -10.98 4.81
C ILE A 82 10.96 -10.92 4.08
N GLU A 83 11.58 -12.06 3.88
CA GLU A 83 12.84 -12.24 3.17
C GLU A 83 12.76 -13.32 2.09
N SER A 84 13.75 -13.36 1.22
CA SER A 84 13.99 -14.48 0.29
C SER A 84 15.26 -15.20 0.68
N VAL A 85 15.15 -16.48 0.96
CA VAL A 85 16.25 -17.34 1.36
C VAL A 85 16.06 -18.75 0.79
N GLU A 86 17.11 -19.30 0.19
CA GLU A 86 17.18 -20.69 -0.32
C GLU A 86 15.97 -21.11 -1.19
N GLY A 87 15.50 -20.21 -2.05
CA GLY A 87 14.36 -20.46 -2.93
C GLY A 87 12.99 -20.19 -2.32
N ASN A 88 12.92 -19.93 -1.03
CA ASN A 88 11.69 -19.61 -0.32
C ASN A 88 11.54 -18.13 -0.05
N GLU A 89 10.31 -17.71 0.13
CA GLU A 89 9.93 -16.46 0.76
C GLU A 89 9.49 -16.78 2.19
N VAL A 90 10.11 -16.14 3.18
CA VAL A 90 9.94 -16.42 4.60
C VAL A 90 9.44 -15.19 5.33
N VAL A 91 8.25 -15.29 5.89
CA VAL A 91 7.68 -14.28 6.78
C VAL A 91 8.15 -14.54 8.20
N HIS A 92 8.58 -13.49 8.87
CA HIS A 92 8.94 -13.51 10.29
C HIS A 92 8.00 -12.60 11.06
N ALA A 93 7.49 -13.10 12.17
CA ALA A 93 6.95 -12.27 13.23
C ALA A 93 7.95 -12.27 14.40
N LEU A 94 8.44 -11.11 14.74
CA LEU A 94 9.42 -10.90 15.79
C LEU A 94 8.74 -10.19 16.96
N ASN A 95 9.05 -10.60 18.18
CA ASN A 95 8.63 -9.86 19.36
C ASN A 95 9.21 -8.43 19.31
N ARG A 96 8.35 -7.42 19.39
CA ARG A 96 8.76 -6.02 19.22
C ARG A 96 9.73 -5.52 20.30
N LYS A 97 9.67 -6.10 21.51
CA LYS A 97 10.54 -5.71 22.63
C LYS A 97 11.88 -6.42 22.62
N THR A 98 11.90 -7.71 22.23
CA THR A 98 13.11 -8.56 22.36
C THR A 98 13.78 -8.87 21.03
N GLY A 99 13.06 -8.76 19.89
CA GLY A 99 13.54 -9.20 18.59
C GLY A 99 13.52 -10.71 18.38
N GLU A 100 13.05 -11.49 19.35
CA GLU A 100 12.93 -12.94 19.23
C GLU A 100 11.82 -13.34 18.27
N ILE A 101 12.03 -14.46 17.58
CA ILE A 101 11.06 -14.97 16.61
C ILE A 101 9.87 -15.56 17.36
N ALA A 102 8.68 -14.97 17.16
CA ALA A 102 7.42 -15.51 17.65
C ALA A 102 6.92 -16.66 16.75
N TRP A 103 6.95 -16.44 15.44
CA TRP A 103 6.60 -17.47 14.45
C TRP A 103 7.24 -17.17 13.09
N LYS A 104 7.26 -18.21 12.22
CA LYS A 104 7.67 -18.11 10.81
C LYS A 104 6.64 -18.83 9.93
N PHE A 105 6.47 -18.30 8.72
CA PHE A 105 5.72 -18.93 7.65
C PHE A 105 6.52 -18.83 6.35
N GLN A 106 6.54 -19.88 5.53
CA GLN A 106 7.30 -19.87 4.28
C GLN A 106 6.60 -20.61 3.16
N TRP A 107 6.93 -20.24 1.93
CA TRP A 107 6.52 -20.92 0.71
C TRP A 107 7.60 -20.81 -0.36
N GLU A 108 7.54 -21.68 -1.36
CA GLU A 108 8.41 -21.61 -2.52
C GLU A 108 8.03 -20.38 -3.36
N GLY A 109 8.89 -19.34 -3.34
CA GLY A 109 8.65 -18.04 -3.98
C GLY A 109 9.68 -17.69 -5.05
N GLN A 110 10.69 -18.52 -5.25
CA GLN A 110 11.79 -18.21 -6.14
C GLN A 110 11.34 -18.01 -7.59
N MET A 111 11.79 -16.90 -8.17
CA MET A 111 11.72 -16.66 -9.62
C MET A 111 12.97 -15.94 -10.07
N LYS A 112 13.29 -16.05 -11.37
CA LYS A 112 14.40 -15.30 -11.99
C LYS A 112 13.85 -14.06 -12.68
N VAL A 113 14.31 -12.89 -12.28
CA VAL A 113 14.05 -11.66 -13.05
C VAL A 113 14.89 -11.65 -14.33
N PRO A 114 14.51 -10.85 -15.37
CA PRO A 114 15.30 -10.73 -16.59
C PRO A 114 16.76 -10.37 -16.32
N PHE A 115 17.69 -10.89 -17.11
CA PHE A 115 19.15 -10.77 -16.89
C PHE A 115 19.62 -9.32 -16.73
N PHE A 116 19.03 -8.38 -17.44
CA PHE A 116 19.36 -6.95 -17.35
C PHE A 116 18.89 -6.29 -16.05
N ALA A 117 18.01 -6.94 -15.29
CA ALA A 117 17.56 -6.53 -13.95
C ALA A 117 18.19 -7.35 -12.82
N ALA A 118 19.02 -8.35 -13.15
CA ALA A 118 19.56 -9.32 -12.20
C ALA A 118 20.36 -8.67 -11.06
N LYS A 119 21.03 -7.54 -11.31
CA LYS A 119 21.75 -6.79 -10.27
C LYS A 119 20.85 -6.27 -9.14
N ASN A 120 19.55 -6.10 -9.41
CA ASN A 120 18.56 -5.70 -8.41
C ASN A 120 18.02 -6.91 -7.63
N GLY A 121 18.53 -8.12 -7.89
CA GLY A 121 18.11 -9.36 -7.24
C GLY A 121 16.72 -9.84 -7.64
N SER A 122 16.48 -11.11 -7.32
CA SER A 122 15.19 -11.81 -7.52
C SER A 122 14.50 -12.03 -6.16
N TRP A 123 14.50 -11.01 -5.32
CA TRP A 123 14.03 -11.10 -3.95
C TRP A 123 12.65 -10.47 -3.81
N VAL A 124 11.92 -10.90 -2.76
CA VAL A 124 10.63 -10.33 -2.38
C VAL A 124 10.69 -8.81 -2.27
N ARG A 125 9.62 -8.13 -2.70
CA ARG A 125 9.58 -6.67 -2.89
C ARG A 125 8.42 -5.98 -2.22
N SER A 126 7.29 -6.68 -2.07
CA SER A 126 6.06 -6.14 -1.54
C SER A 126 6.10 -6.07 -0.01
N THR A 127 5.87 -4.89 0.56
CA THR A 127 5.69 -4.73 2.01
C THR A 127 4.35 -5.31 2.42
N PRO A 128 4.28 -6.11 3.49
CA PRO A 128 3.03 -6.65 4.02
C PRO A 128 2.04 -5.56 4.45
N ALA A 129 0.79 -5.96 4.71
CA ALA A 129 -0.20 -5.11 5.35
C ALA A 129 -0.87 -5.86 6.51
N TYR A 130 -1.12 -5.18 7.62
CA TYR A 130 -1.71 -5.71 8.85
C TYR A 130 -3.00 -4.97 9.19
N ASP A 131 -4.05 -5.68 9.59
CA ASP A 131 -5.37 -5.08 9.85
C ASP A 131 -5.84 -5.16 11.31
N GLY A 132 -4.92 -5.51 12.21
CA GLY A 132 -5.22 -5.73 13.62
C GLY A 132 -5.41 -7.20 13.99
N GLU A 133 -5.73 -8.06 13.02
CA GLU A 133 -5.97 -9.50 13.21
C GLU A 133 -5.16 -10.36 12.23
N ASN A 134 -5.11 -9.94 10.98
CA ASN A 134 -4.50 -10.69 9.90
C ASN A 134 -3.36 -9.92 9.23
N LEU A 135 -2.36 -10.66 8.78
CA LEU A 135 -1.24 -10.18 7.98
C LEU A 135 -1.43 -10.62 6.52
N TYR A 136 -1.34 -9.68 5.59
CA TYR A 136 -1.45 -9.92 4.15
C TYR A 136 -0.07 -9.78 3.52
N VAL A 137 0.45 -10.86 2.97
CA VAL A 137 1.81 -10.93 2.42
C VAL A 137 1.81 -11.38 0.97
N CYS A 138 2.55 -10.67 0.14
CA CYS A 138 2.66 -10.94 -1.28
C CYS A 138 4.04 -11.51 -1.61
N GLY A 139 4.05 -12.50 -2.49
CA GLY A 139 5.26 -13.11 -3.00
C GLY A 139 5.57 -12.73 -4.45
N MET A 140 6.82 -12.88 -4.84
CA MET A 140 7.33 -12.57 -6.18
C MET A 140 6.52 -13.21 -7.31
N ARG A 141 5.97 -14.41 -7.09
CA ARG A 141 5.22 -15.17 -8.11
C ARG A 141 3.74 -14.79 -8.21
N ASP A 142 3.39 -13.57 -7.86
CA ASP A 142 2.02 -13.04 -7.94
C ASP A 142 1.04 -13.82 -7.05
N VAL A 143 1.48 -14.11 -5.83
CA VAL A 143 0.74 -14.84 -4.81
C VAL A 143 0.48 -13.94 -3.61
N LEU A 144 -0.71 -14.03 -3.03
CA LEU A 144 -1.10 -13.32 -1.81
C LEU A 144 -1.59 -14.32 -0.76
N HIS A 145 -1.00 -14.28 0.43
CA HIS A 145 -1.45 -15.03 1.60
C HIS A 145 -2.09 -14.10 2.62
N SER A 146 -3.15 -14.57 3.26
CA SER A 146 -3.65 -14.02 4.51
C SER A 146 -3.27 -14.96 5.64
N LEU A 147 -2.55 -14.45 6.61
CA LEU A 147 -2.09 -15.18 7.78
C LEU A 147 -2.75 -14.63 9.04
N ASN A 148 -3.05 -15.49 9.99
CA ASN A 148 -3.34 -15.03 11.34
C ASN A 148 -2.09 -14.36 11.91
N ALA A 149 -2.17 -13.09 12.29
CA ALA A 149 -1.00 -12.33 12.71
C ALA A 149 -0.38 -12.81 14.03
N LYS A 150 -1.14 -13.49 14.89
CA LYS A 150 -0.64 -14.02 16.17
C LYS A 150 0.06 -15.37 16.02
N THR A 151 -0.42 -16.24 15.10
CA THR A 151 0.06 -17.62 15.01
C THR A 151 0.84 -17.94 13.73
N GLY A 152 0.68 -17.13 12.67
CA GLY A 152 1.25 -17.41 11.36
C GLY A 152 0.45 -18.41 10.52
N ASP A 153 -0.68 -18.92 11.03
CA ASP A 153 -1.53 -19.85 10.30
C ASP A 153 -2.16 -19.23 9.07
N VAL A 154 -2.24 -19.99 7.99
CA VAL A 154 -2.81 -19.53 6.72
C VAL A 154 -4.33 -19.54 6.80
N ASN A 155 -4.96 -18.37 6.67
CA ASN A 155 -6.41 -18.25 6.53
C ASN A 155 -6.86 -18.58 5.10
N TRP A 156 -6.16 -18.03 4.12
CA TRP A 156 -6.39 -18.28 2.69
C TRP A 156 -5.17 -17.86 1.86
N LYS A 157 -5.12 -18.38 0.63
CA LYS A 157 -4.13 -18.07 -0.39
C LYS A 157 -4.81 -17.74 -1.71
N VAL A 158 -4.26 -16.78 -2.45
CA VAL A 158 -4.62 -16.46 -3.83
C VAL A 158 -3.37 -16.55 -4.69
N ASP A 159 -3.42 -17.38 -5.72
CA ASP A 159 -2.49 -17.37 -6.84
C ASP A 159 -3.17 -16.61 -7.99
N PHE A 160 -2.68 -15.42 -8.31
CA PHE A 160 -3.31 -14.57 -9.33
C PHE A 160 -3.01 -15.05 -10.74
N VAL A 161 -1.85 -15.67 -10.97
CA VAL A 161 -1.49 -16.30 -12.26
C VAL A 161 -2.48 -17.41 -12.57
N GLU A 162 -2.73 -18.29 -11.61
CA GLU A 162 -3.68 -19.38 -11.77
C GLU A 162 -5.12 -18.88 -11.91
N ARG A 163 -5.52 -17.95 -11.04
CA ARG A 163 -6.91 -17.41 -11.00
C ARG A 163 -7.33 -16.73 -12.27
N TYR A 164 -6.42 -15.92 -12.86
CA TYR A 164 -6.75 -15.10 -14.03
C TYR A 164 -6.12 -15.58 -15.33
N LYS A 165 -5.38 -16.70 -15.27
CA LYS A 165 -4.66 -17.28 -16.44
C LYS A 165 -3.74 -16.25 -17.10
N THR A 166 -3.00 -15.51 -16.29
CA THR A 166 -2.10 -14.44 -16.75
C THR A 166 -0.65 -14.89 -16.75
N PRO A 167 0.22 -14.29 -17.55
CA PRO A 167 1.65 -14.54 -17.44
C PRO A 167 2.18 -14.00 -16.11
N LEU A 168 3.18 -14.69 -15.58
CA LEU A 168 3.91 -14.25 -14.38
C LEU A 168 4.54 -12.87 -14.63
N PRO A 169 4.43 -11.90 -13.69
CA PRO A 169 5.08 -10.60 -13.84
C PRO A 169 6.60 -10.78 -13.89
N ALA A 170 7.23 -10.31 -14.97
CA ALA A 170 8.65 -10.59 -15.25
C ALA A 170 9.61 -10.07 -14.15
N PHE A 171 9.23 -9.04 -13.44
CA PHE A 171 10.03 -8.46 -12.34
C PHE A 171 9.52 -8.87 -10.94
N GLY A 172 8.56 -9.78 -10.90
CA GLY A 172 7.84 -10.15 -9.69
C GLY A 172 6.82 -9.10 -9.25
N MET A 173 6.03 -9.45 -8.25
CA MET A 173 5.08 -8.54 -7.61
C MET A 173 5.81 -7.56 -6.70
N VAL A 174 5.62 -6.27 -6.94
CA VAL A 174 6.23 -5.17 -6.17
C VAL A 174 5.18 -4.39 -5.37
N CYS A 175 3.97 -4.31 -5.90
CA CYS A 175 2.84 -3.61 -5.30
C CYS A 175 2.55 -4.12 -3.89
N SER A 176 2.49 -3.19 -2.92
CA SER A 176 2.07 -3.49 -1.56
C SER A 176 0.56 -3.36 -1.41
N PRO A 177 -0.13 -4.34 -0.77
CA PRO A 177 -1.57 -4.32 -0.65
C PRO A 177 -2.05 -3.13 0.18
N LEU A 178 -3.20 -2.59 -0.19
CA LEU A 178 -3.92 -1.54 0.53
C LEU A 178 -5.15 -2.14 1.19
N ILE A 179 -5.33 -1.88 2.49
CA ILE A 179 -6.52 -2.29 3.24
C ILE A 179 -7.44 -1.08 3.41
N ASP A 180 -8.70 -1.22 3.00
CA ASP A 180 -9.78 -0.30 3.38
C ASP A 180 -11.03 -1.06 3.79
N GLY A 181 -11.37 -0.96 5.07
CA GLY A 181 -12.53 -1.63 5.66
C GLY A 181 -12.51 -3.16 5.48
N LYS A 182 -13.41 -3.69 4.66
CA LYS A 182 -13.59 -5.13 4.38
C LYS A 182 -12.77 -5.61 3.18
N TYR A 183 -12.01 -4.73 2.54
CA TYR A 183 -11.43 -4.97 1.24
C TYR A 183 -9.91 -4.80 1.21
N LEU A 184 -9.30 -5.50 0.29
CA LEU A 184 -7.92 -5.35 -0.14
C LEU A 184 -7.88 -4.89 -1.60
N TYR A 185 -6.95 -4.01 -1.90
CA TYR A 185 -6.70 -3.51 -3.26
C TYR A 185 -5.24 -3.72 -3.62
N ILE A 186 -4.99 -4.27 -4.81
CA ILE A 186 -3.64 -4.62 -5.23
C ILE A 186 -3.51 -4.67 -6.75
N GLN A 187 -2.37 -4.25 -7.29
CA GLN A 187 -1.99 -4.52 -8.68
C GLN A 187 -1.42 -5.92 -8.77
N ALA A 188 -2.19 -6.86 -9.29
CA ALA A 188 -1.87 -8.28 -9.40
C ALA A 188 -2.68 -8.93 -10.53
N GLY A 189 -2.26 -10.11 -11.00
CA GLY A 189 -2.97 -10.83 -12.03
C GLY A 189 -3.15 -10.01 -13.31
N SER A 190 -2.10 -9.27 -13.73
CA SER A 190 -2.15 -8.39 -14.91
C SER A 190 -3.32 -7.40 -14.89
N GLY A 191 -3.54 -6.76 -13.73
CA GLY A 191 -4.60 -5.78 -13.55
C GLY A 191 -4.62 -5.20 -12.14
N PHE A 192 -5.68 -4.51 -11.81
CA PHE A 192 -5.95 -3.98 -10.49
C PHE A 192 -7.15 -4.67 -9.88
N VAL A 193 -7.01 -5.23 -8.68
CA VAL A 193 -7.96 -6.17 -8.09
C VAL A 193 -8.45 -5.67 -6.73
N LYS A 194 -9.77 -5.76 -6.50
CA LYS A 194 -10.42 -5.65 -5.19
C LYS A 194 -10.77 -7.04 -4.70
N LEU A 195 -10.36 -7.35 -3.48
CA LEU A 195 -10.66 -8.62 -2.81
C LEU A 195 -11.45 -8.38 -1.52
N ASN A 196 -12.29 -9.33 -1.17
CA ASN A 196 -12.78 -9.44 0.19
C ASN A 196 -11.63 -9.94 1.08
N LYS A 197 -11.20 -9.15 2.08
CA LYS A 197 -10.03 -9.46 2.90
C LYS A 197 -10.20 -10.70 3.79
N LYS A 198 -11.45 -11.06 4.14
CA LYS A 198 -11.74 -12.23 4.97
C LYS A 198 -11.65 -13.55 4.20
N THR A 199 -11.95 -13.53 2.89
CA THR A 199 -12.10 -14.76 2.10
C THR A 199 -11.14 -14.87 0.91
N GLY A 200 -10.44 -13.81 0.54
CA GLY A 200 -9.63 -13.76 -0.68
C GLY A 200 -10.43 -13.81 -1.98
N LYS A 201 -11.77 -13.73 -1.93
CA LYS A 201 -12.62 -13.71 -3.13
C LYS A 201 -12.49 -12.37 -3.85
N SER A 202 -12.32 -12.42 -5.17
CA SER A 202 -12.31 -11.22 -6.02
C SER A 202 -13.71 -10.62 -6.09
N ILE A 203 -13.80 -9.31 -5.88
CA ILE A 203 -15.03 -8.51 -6.05
C ILE A 203 -15.06 -7.97 -7.47
N TRP A 204 -13.98 -7.33 -7.90
CA TRP A 204 -13.78 -6.88 -9.26
C TRP A 204 -12.29 -6.89 -9.65
N ARG A 205 -12.02 -6.89 -10.96
CA ARG A 205 -10.70 -6.70 -11.56
C ARG A 205 -10.83 -5.68 -12.67
N SER A 206 -10.01 -4.64 -12.64
CA SER A 206 -9.99 -3.54 -13.61
C SER A 206 -8.56 -3.24 -14.07
N LEU A 207 -8.39 -2.24 -14.93
CA LEU A 207 -7.10 -1.82 -15.47
C LEU A 207 -6.27 -3.01 -16.01
N VAL A 208 -6.95 -3.93 -16.68
CA VAL A 208 -6.33 -5.16 -17.20
C VAL A 208 -5.34 -4.84 -18.31
N ASP A 209 -4.16 -5.43 -18.24
CA ASP A 209 -3.08 -5.30 -19.22
C ASP A 209 -2.60 -6.66 -19.73
N LYS A 210 -1.52 -6.64 -20.54
CA LYS A 210 -0.96 -7.86 -21.17
C LYS A 210 -0.15 -8.74 -20.22
N GLY A 211 0.17 -8.25 -19.00
CA GLY A 211 0.99 -8.97 -18.03
C GLY A 211 2.45 -9.20 -18.48
N GLY A 212 3.13 -10.09 -17.77
CA GLY A 212 4.50 -10.49 -18.06
C GLY A 212 5.49 -9.31 -18.01
N MET A 213 6.25 -9.13 -19.10
CA MET A 213 7.22 -8.04 -19.24
C MET A 213 6.57 -6.65 -19.23
N PHE A 214 5.31 -6.55 -19.64
CA PHE A 214 4.58 -5.29 -19.82
C PHE A 214 3.44 -5.11 -18.83
N GLY A 215 3.29 -6.02 -17.86
CA GLY A 215 2.26 -5.95 -16.85
C GLY A 215 2.55 -4.92 -15.76
N SER A 216 1.48 -4.34 -15.23
CA SER A 216 1.52 -3.43 -14.09
C SER A 216 1.57 -4.23 -12.80
N ALA A 217 2.63 -4.04 -12.00
CA ALA A 217 2.80 -4.70 -10.71
C ALA A 217 3.76 -3.93 -9.78
N PHE A 218 4.07 -2.68 -10.09
CA PHE A 218 5.11 -1.93 -9.37
C PHE A 218 4.56 -0.99 -8.30
N SER A 219 3.79 0.01 -8.75
CA SER A 219 3.28 1.06 -7.89
C SER A 219 2.18 0.52 -6.97
N SER A 220 2.16 0.98 -5.75
CA SER A 220 1.12 0.62 -4.78
C SER A 220 -0.06 1.59 -4.89
N PRO A 221 -1.31 1.15 -4.71
CA PRO A 221 -2.46 2.05 -4.76
C PRO A 221 -2.50 2.98 -3.55
N VAL A 222 -3.10 4.14 -3.72
CA VAL A 222 -3.42 5.10 -2.64
C VAL A 222 -4.93 5.34 -2.63
N MET A 223 -5.52 5.44 -1.45
CA MET A 223 -6.94 5.77 -1.29
C MET A 223 -7.05 7.19 -0.78
N GLU A 224 -7.76 8.03 -1.53
CA GLU A 224 -7.94 9.43 -1.19
C GLU A 224 -9.40 9.88 -1.32
N GLU A 225 -9.77 10.88 -0.55
CA GLU A 225 -11.05 11.55 -0.71
C GLU A 225 -10.87 12.78 -1.61
N ILE A 226 -11.38 12.69 -2.82
CA ILE A 226 -11.27 13.73 -3.84
C ILE A 226 -12.66 14.29 -4.11
N ASN A 227 -12.85 15.59 -3.86
CA ASN A 227 -14.13 16.26 -4.04
C ASN A 227 -15.30 15.56 -3.30
N GLY A 228 -15.07 15.11 -2.08
CA GLY A 228 -16.05 14.42 -1.24
C GLY A 228 -16.37 12.98 -1.66
N LYS A 229 -15.55 12.39 -2.56
CA LYS A 229 -15.70 10.99 -2.98
C LYS A 229 -14.38 10.24 -2.83
N LYS A 230 -14.44 9.07 -2.23
CA LYS A 230 -13.30 8.16 -2.18
C LYS A 230 -12.92 7.70 -3.58
N GLN A 231 -11.63 7.77 -3.90
CA GLN A 231 -11.04 7.28 -5.14
C GLN A 231 -9.75 6.52 -4.84
N LEU A 232 -9.49 5.51 -5.63
CA LEU A 232 -8.20 4.84 -5.67
C LEU A 232 -7.34 5.50 -6.74
N ILE A 233 -6.16 5.96 -6.34
CA ILE A 233 -5.15 6.50 -7.26
C ILE A 233 -4.18 5.37 -7.56
N VAL A 234 -4.14 4.98 -8.83
CA VAL A 234 -3.37 3.83 -9.30
C VAL A 234 -2.45 4.26 -10.44
N GLN A 235 -1.16 4.07 -10.29
CA GLN A 235 -0.20 4.26 -11.36
C GLN A 235 0.12 2.91 -12.00
N THR A 236 -0.36 2.72 -13.21
CA THR A 236 -0.04 1.55 -14.04
C THR A 236 1.27 1.76 -14.78
N ARG A 237 1.64 0.85 -15.67
CA ARG A 237 2.83 1.02 -16.53
C ARG A 237 2.74 2.21 -17.47
N THR A 238 1.54 2.62 -17.82
CA THR A 238 1.31 3.65 -18.87
C THR A 238 0.57 4.87 -18.35
N ASP A 239 -0.22 4.71 -17.29
CA ASP A 239 -1.19 5.72 -16.89
C ASP A 239 -1.22 5.92 -15.37
N LEU A 240 -1.47 7.15 -14.97
CA LEU A 240 -1.97 7.52 -13.65
C LEU A 240 -3.50 7.57 -13.74
N THR A 241 -4.19 6.83 -12.90
CA THR A 241 -5.63 6.59 -13.05
C THR A 241 -6.36 6.72 -11.73
N GLY A 242 -7.50 7.42 -11.74
CA GLY A 242 -8.49 7.39 -10.67
C GLY A 242 -9.49 6.27 -10.90
N VAL A 243 -9.74 5.46 -9.88
CA VAL A 243 -10.65 4.32 -9.94
C VAL A 243 -11.70 4.43 -8.84
N ASP A 244 -12.95 4.19 -9.18
CA ASP A 244 -14.02 4.08 -8.21
C ASP A 244 -13.85 2.82 -7.35
N PRO A 245 -13.72 2.92 -6.02
CA PRO A 245 -13.45 1.77 -5.17
C PRO A 245 -14.62 0.78 -5.08
N GLU A 246 -15.85 1.19 -5.37
CA GLU A 246 -16.99 0.29 -5.32
C GLU A 246 -17.14 -0.54 -6.61
N SER A 247 -17.09 0.11 -7.75
CA SER A 247 -17.34 -0.53 -9.05
C SER A 247 -16.08 -0.99 -9.77
N GLY A 248 -14.91 -0.46 -9.45
CA GLY A 248 -13.66 -0.65 -10.19
C GLY A 248 -13.62 0.12 -11.51
N GLN A 249 -14.60 0.99 -11.77
CA GLN A 249 -14.64 1.81 -12.98
C GLN A 249 -13.54 2.87 -12.96
N LYS A 250 -12.96 3.08 -14.13
CA LYS A 250 -12.00 4.15 -14.36
C LYS A 250 -12.74 5.48 -14.40
N LEU A 251 -12.42 6.39 -13.47
CA LEU A 251 -13.01 7.71 -13.38
C LEU A 251 -12.32 8.70 -14.33
N TRP A 252 -10.99 8.63 -14.34
CA TRP A 252 -10.13 9.43 -15.20
C TRP A 252 -8.81 8.69 -15.43
N SER A 253 -8.02 9.12 -16.44
CA SER A 253 -6.73 8.55 -16.76
C SER A 253 -5.84 9.62 -17.41
N GLN A 254 -4.58 9.66 -16.98
CA GLN A 254 -3.55 10.54 -17.51
C GLN A 254 -2.35 9.69 -17.93
N PRO A 255 -1.97 9.69 -19.22
CA PRO A 255 -0.76 9.00 -19.67
C PRO A 255 0.51 9.53 -18.99
N ILE A 256 1.33 8.61 -18.49
CA ILE A 256 2.63 8.92 -17.87
C ILE A 256 3.73 8.26 -18.67
N LYS A 257 4.55 9.06 -19.32
CA LYS A 257 5.69 8.56 -20.09
C LYS A 257 6.78 8.05 -19.17
N ALA A 258 7.22 6.83 -19.37
CA ALA A 258 8.34 6.21 -18.68
C ALA A 258 9.16 5.36 -19.62
N PHE A 259 10.45 5.20 -19.37
CA PHE A 259 11.29 4.29 -20.12
C PHE A 259 10.75 2.85 -20.00
N ARG A 260 10.34 2.26 -21.13
CA ARG A 260 9.72 0.91 -21.19
C ARG A 260 8.54 0.73 -20.24
N GLY A 261 7.79 1.79 -19.92
CA GLY A 261 6.67 1.75 -19.00
C GLY A 261 7.07 1.49 -17.54
N MET A 262 8.27 1.85 -17.12
CA MET A 262 8.72 1.62 -15.74
C MET A 262 8.24 2.75 -14.81
N ASN A 263 6.93 2.80 -14.58
CA ASN A 263 6.28 3.62 -13.58
C ASN A 263 6.28 2.87 -12.24
N ILE A 264 7.31 3.09 -11.44
CA ILE A 264 7.57 2.33 -10.20
C ILE A 264 7.10 3.12 -8.97
N LEU A 265 7.33 4.43 -8.98
CA LEU A 265 6.99 5.31 -7.87
C LEU A 265 5.49 5.29 -7.62
N THR A 266 5.09 5.19 -6.35
CA THR A 266 3.71 5.36 -5.94
C THR A 266 3.37 6.85 -5.86
N PRO A 267 2.27 7.31 -6.49
CA PRO A 267 1.84 8.69 -6.43
C PRO A 267 1.60 9.16 -5.00
N SER A 268 1.84 10.44 -4.75
CA SER A 268 1.46 11.08 -3.49
C SER A 268 0.40 12.13 -3.76
N VAL A 269 -0.65 12.14 -2.93
CA VAL A 269 -1.77 13.08 -3.03
C VAL A 269 -1.71 14.04 -1.86
N LEU A 270 -1.82 15.32 -2.13
CA LEU A 270 -1.87 16.38 -1.12
C LEU A 270 -2.66 17.58 -1.66
N ASN A 271 -3.60 18.09 -0.86
CA ASN A 271 -4.33 19.33 -1.17
C ASN A 271 -4.93 19.38 -2.58
N ASN A 272 -5.59 18.31 -3.03
CA ASN A 272 -6.13 18.15 -4.38
C ASN A 272 -5.07 18.20 -5.50
N GLN A 273 -3.84 17.85 -5.19
CA GLN A 273 -2.76 17.68 -6.15
C GLN A 273 -2.21 16.27 -6.11
N ILE A 274 -1.75 15.76 -7.25
CA ILE A 274 -1.11 14.46 -7.36
C ILE A 274 0.30 14.66 -7.88
N PHE A 275 1.28 14.32 -7.05
CA PHE A 275 2.67 14.25 -7.47
C PHE A 275 3.02 12.83 -7.90
N THR A 276 3.70 12.71 -9.03
CA THR A 276 4.32 11.45 -9.46
C THR A 276 5.65 11.68 -10.17
N SER A 277 6.42 10.61 -10.33
CA SER A 277 7.66 10.63 -11.09
C SER A 277 7.88 9.30 -11.78
N SER A 278 8.57 9.30 -12.91
CA SER A 278 8.78 8.11 -13.73
C SER A 278 10.24 7.91 -14.11
N TYR A 279 10.64 6.65 -14.23
CA TYR A 279 11.99 6.28 -14.69
C TYR A 279 12.18 6.62 -16.17
N GLY A 280 13.25 7.33 -16.49
CA GLY A 280 13.50 7.82 -17.85
C GLY A 280 12.45 8.80 -18.35
N GLY A 281 11.74 9.44 -17.41
CA GLY A 281 10.73 10.45 -17.68
C GLY A 281 10.97 11.73 -16.89
N LYS A 282 9.96 12.16 -16.14
CA LYS A 282 9.93 13.44 -15.43
C LYS A 282 9.27 13.28 -14.08
N SER A 283 9.48 14.25 -13.19
CA SER A 283 8.58 14.53 -12.07
C SER A 283 7.45 15.44 -12.54
N LEU A 284 6.24 15.15 -12.12
CA LEU A 284 5.01 15.76 -12.59
C LEU A 284 4.11 16.10 -11.40
N LEU A 285 3.51 17.27 -11.43
CA LEU A 285 2.41 17.64 -10.53
C LEU A 285 1.15 17.86 -11.36
N PHE A 286 0.06 17.29 -10.90
CA PHE A 286 -1.27 17.45 -11.48
C PHE A 286 -2.19 18.08 -10.47
N ASP A 287 -3.02 19.03 -10.92
CA ASP A 287 -4.15 19.55 -10.17
C ASP A 287 -5.38 18.67 -10.41
N ILE A 288 -6.13 18.41 -9.35
CA ILE A 288 -7.41 17.71 -9.42
C ILE A 288 -8.51 18.79 -9.52
N PRO A 289 -9.27 18.87 -10.62
CA PRO A 289 -10.30 19.87 -10.78
C PRO A 289 -11.39 19.76 -9.71
N LYS A 290 -11.96 20.92 -9.32
CA LYS A 290 -13.11 20.94 -8.40
C LYS A 290 -14.31 20.23 -9.02
N ALA A 291 -15.20 19.70 -8.15
CA ALA A 291 -16.43 19.03 -8.58
C ALA A 291 -17.24 19.88 -9.57
N GLY A 292 -17.85 19.24 -10.58
CA GLY A 292 -18.67 19.89 -11.61
C GLY A 292 -17.96 20.24 -12.92
N LYS A 293 -16.61 20.15 -12.99
CA LYS A 293 -15.86 20.21 -14.23
C LYS A 293 -15.55 18.80 -14.75
N LYS A 294 -15.14 18.71 -16.05
CA LYS A 294 -14.75 17.46 -16.69
C LYS A 294 -13.78 16.69 -15.78
N GLN A 295 -14.06 15.41 -15.51
CA GLN A 295 -13.24 14.54 -14.66
C GLN A 295 -11.89 14.22 -15.35
N SER A 296 -10.98 15.19 -15.41
CA SER A 296 -9.61 15.01 -15.89
C SER A 296 -8.69 15.82 -15.00
N ILE A 297 -7.57 15.24 -14.63
CA ILE A 297 -6.52 15.98 -13.93
C ILE A 297 -5.79 16.87 -14.94
N GLU A 298 -5.29 18.03 -14.48
CA GLU A 298 -4.59 19.01 -15.30
C GLU A 298 -3.13 19.09 -14.86
N GLN A 299 -2.20 19.03 -15.81
CA GLN A 299 -0.77 19.15 -15.47
C GLN A 299 -0.47 20.60 -15.02
N ASN A 300 -0.01 20.72 -13.79
CA ASN A 300 0.41 21.99 -13.20
C ASN A 300 1.84 22.33 -13.64
N TRP A 301 2.78 21.44 -13.35
CA TRP A 301 4.16 21.58 -13.78
C TRP A 301 4.83 20.23 -14.07
N GLU A 302 5.99 20.29 -14.73
CA GLU A 302 6.89 19.16 -14.92
C GLU A 302 8.34 19.56 -14.66
N ASN A 303 9.14 18.60 -14.20
CA ASN A 303 10.56 18.78 -13.92
C ASN A 303 11.37 17.58 -14.43
N LYS A 304 12.60 17.82 -14.91
CA LYS A 304 13.49 16.77 -15.46
C LYS A 304 14.11 15.86 -14.39
N GLN A 305 13.86 16.10 -13.10
CA GLN A 305 14.32 15.21 -12.03
C GLN A 305 13.56 13.90 -12.08
N GLU A 306 14.29 12.79 -12.01
CA GLU A 306 13.71 11.46 -12.05
C GLU A 306 13.73 10.83 -10.66
N GLY A 307 12.59 10.70 -10.01
CA GLY A 307 12.41 9.75 -8.94
C GLY A 307 12.37 8.32 -9.53
N TYR A 308 12.89 7.33 -8.79
CA TYR A 308 12.98 5.98 -9.31
C TYR A 308 12.11 4.99 -8.56
N MET A 309 12.54 4.60 -7.37
CA MET A 309 11.83 3.60 -6.55
C MET A 309 11.39 4.15 -5.20
N SER A 310 11.89 5.33 -4.83
CA SER A 310 11.64 5.93 -3.53
C SER A 310 10.35 6.73 -3.51
N GLY A 311 9.49 6.49 -2.52
CA GLY A 311 8.34 7.34 -2.26
C GLY A 311 8.79 8.74 -1.81
N PRO A 312 8.22 9.82 -2.37
CA PRO A 312 8.52 11.17 -1.92
C PRO A 312 7.92 11.44 -0.53
N ILE A 313 8.52 12.39 0.19
CA ILE A 313 7.93 13.01 1.38
C ILE A 313 7.54 14.44 1.01
N ILE A 314 6.27 14.77 1.17
CA ILE A 314 5.77 16.13 0.91
C ILE A 314 5.50 16.80 2.25
N LEU A 315 6.21 17.87 2.54
CA LEU A 315 6.15 18.59 3.81
C LEU A 315 6.28 20.10 3.56
N ASP A 316 5.40 20.87 4.16
CA ASP A 316 5.43 22.36 4.16
C ASP A 316 5.58 22.98 2.75
N GLY A 317 4.91 22.39 1.75
CA GLY A 317 4.94 22.86 0.37
C GLY A 317 6.16 22.42 -0.44
N TYR A 318 6.97 21.51 0.11
CA TYR A 318 8.15 20.97 -0.57
C TYR A 318 8.05 19.44 -0.71
N CYS A 319 8.58 18.94 -1.83
CA CYS A 319 8.70 17.51 -2.11
C CYS A 319 10.16 17.09 -1.98
N TYR A 320 10.43 16.22 -1.00
CA TYR A 320 11.74 15.61 -0.81
C TYR A 320 11.74 14.24 -1.46
N ILE A 321 12.58 14.05 -2.46
CA ILE A 321 12.62 12.82 -3.23
C ILE A 321 14.05 12.36 -3.49
N HIS A 322 14.28 11.05 -3.31
CA HIS A 322 15.54 10.42 -3.69
C HIS A 322 15.55 10.11 -5.19
N LEU A 323 16.53 10.65 -5.90
CA LEU A 323 16.67 10.53 -7.33
C LEU A 323 17.40 9.26 -7.75
N ARG A 324 17.16 8.81 -8.97
CA ARG A 324 17.89 7.72 -9.61
C ARG A 324 19.42 7.87 -9.54
N LYS A 325 19.93 9.10 -9.54
CA LYS A 325 21.37 9.42 -9.46
C LYS A 325 21.93 9.39 -8.02
N GLN A 326 21.23 8.74 -7.09
CA GLN A 326 21.64 8.63 -5.68
C GLN A 326 21.79 10.01 -4.99
N ARG A 327 20.89 10.92 -5.26
CA ARG A 327 20.81 12.25 -4.64
C ARG A 327 19.42 12.45 -4.07
N ILE A 328 19.34 13.18 -2.97
CA ILE A 328 18.09 13.73 -2.46
C ILE A 328 17.93 15.12 -3.07
N THR A 329 16.75 15.43 -3.57
CA THR A 329 16.38 16.77 -4.01
C THR A 329 15.15 17.26 -3.27
N CYS A 330 15.07 18.56 -3.13
CA CYS A 330 13.91 19.27 -2.63
C CYS A 330 13.32 20.07 -3.78
N LEU A 331 12.05 19.82 -4.10
CA LEU A 331 11.30 20.53 -5.13
C LEU A 331 10.24 21.40 -4.44
N ASP A 332 10.13 22.64 -4.85
CA ASP A 332 9.02 23.51 -4.48
C ASP A 332 7.75 23.01 -5.18
N MET A 333 6.71 22.69 -4.41
CA MET A 333 5.47 22.13 -4.95
C MET A 333 4.67 23.12 -5.79
N LYS A 334 4.91 24.42 -5.61
CA LYS A 334 4.23 25.48 -6.36
C LYS A 334 4.82 25.69 -7.74
N THR A 335 6.13 25.52 -7.87
CA THR A 335 6.87 25.89 -9.10
C THR A 335 7.58 24.72 -9.77
N GLY A 336 7.74 23.64 -9.07
CA GLY A 336 8.51 22.47 -9.54
C GLY A 336 10.01 22.65 -9.50
#